data_9b8c0655c76cf2d2d8aa47c4489da01b
#
_entry.id   9b8c0655c76cf2d2d8aa47c4489da01b
#
_cell.length_a   1.000
_cell.length_b   1.000
_cell.length_c   1.000
_cell.angle_alpha   90.00
_cell.angle_beta   90.00
_cell.angle_gamma   90.00
#
_symmetry.space_group_name_H-M   'P 1'
#
loop_
_entity.id
_entity.type
_entity.pdbx_description
1 polymer ?
#
loop_
_entity_poly.entity_id
_entity_poly.type
_entity_poly.pdbx_seq_one_letter_code
_entity_poly.pdbx_strand_id
1 'polypeptide(L)'
;MTLTAPSSKAILIMAGGTGGHIFPGLAVAEYLRLEGWRVSWLGNPKGMEFDIITKQGIAFEGVEFGGLRGKGLLTKLKLPLHLLKASLQSLHIIRKVKPHVLLGMGGYITFPAGFVASIVGYPLVLHEQNSIAGLANKVLSKFASRSLCAFPEAIPNAEWVGNPLRANLLQLPAPAERFANRTGPLKVLVVGGSLGAQALNEIVPQAISMIPQAERPLITHQSGQKNLDTLLSNYQAVGVEAEVKPFIDDMAHAYGEADLVICRSGAMTVAELAACGVASYLVPFPYAVDDHQTSNAQFLSRAGAAVLMPQSELSPARLAQWLQSINRNTLLEMSNQALKMAKPFATARVAEVCKEVSLA
;
A
#
# COMPACT_ATOMS: atom_id res chain seq x y z
N MET A 1 45.59 -19.88 -1.67
CA MET A 1 44.43 -19.67 -0.79
C MET A 1 43.39 -18.84 -1.56
N THR A 2 42.44 -19.51 -2.18
CA THR A 2 41.30 -18.87 -2.83
C THR A 2 40.37 -18.36 -1.73
N LEU A 3 40.32 -17.05 -1.54
CA LEU A 3 39.30 -16.40 -0.73
C LEU A 3 37.95 -16.70 -1.37
N THR A 4 37.24 -17.69 -0.88
CA THR A 4 35.83 -17.89 -1.19
C THR A 4 35.10 -16.63 -0.69
N ALA A 5 34.54 -15.85 -1.62
CA ALA A 5 33.67 -14.74 -1.26
C ALA A 5 32.60 -15.27 -0.27
N PRO A 6 32.31 -14.57 0.82
CA PRO A 6 31.29 -15.01 1.76
C PRO A 6 30.00 -15.25 0.99
N SER A 7 29.41 -16.44 1.18
CA SER A 7 28.17 -16.82 0.49
C SER A 7 27.12 -15.73 0.79
N SER A 8 26.66 -15.02 -0.24
CA SER A 8 25.68 -13.96 -0.07
C SER A 8 24.45 -14.51 0.64
N LYS A 9 24.01 -13.88 1.74
CA LYS A 9 22.78 -14.28 2.45
C LYS A 9 21.60 -14.26 1.48
N ALA A 10 20.65 -15.14 1.71
CA ALA A 10 19.49 -15.29 0.85
C ALA A 10 18.19 -15.07 1.63
N ILE A 11 17.24 -14.35 1.02
CA ILE A 11 15.89 -14.14 1.52
C ILE A 11 14.88 -14.63 0.51
N LEU A 12 13.77 -15.23 0.99
CA LEU A 12 12.59 -15.54 0.20
C LEU A 12 11.43 -14.62 0.64
N ILE A 13 11.05 -13.67 -0.21
CA ILE A 13 9.93 -12.77 0.04
C ILE A 13 8.67 -13.40 -0.52
N MET A 14 7.60 -13.41 0.27
CA MET A 14 6.32 -14.02 -0.05
C MET A 14 5.25 -12.93 -0.06
N ALA A 15 4.76 -12.55 -1.22
CA ALA A 15 3.68 -11.59 -1.35
C ALA A 15 2.94 -11.76 -2.68
N GLY A 16 1.64 -11.47 -2.67
CA GLY A 16 0.83 -11.49 -3.88
C GLY A 16 -0.59 -11.03 -3.65
N GLY A 17 -1.35 -11.01 -4.75
CA GLY A 17 -2.76 -10.69 -4.78
C GLY A 17 -3.07 -9.21 -4.99
N THR A 18 -2.39 -8.28 -4.33
CA THR A 18 -2.61 -6.84 -4.51
C THR A 18 -1.31 -6.04 -4.42
N GLY A 19 -1.29 -4.84 -5.03
CA GLY A 19 -0.16 -3.92 -4.92
C GLY A 19 0.19 -3.55 -3.48
N GLY A 20 -0.79 -3.56 -2.57
CA GLY A 20 -0.58 -3.27 -1.16
C GLY A 20 0.34 -4.26 -0.43
N HIS A 21 0.50 -5.49 -0.95
CA HIS A 21 1.46 -6.47 -0.44
C HIS A 21 2.75 -6.49 -1.26
N ILE A 22 2.64 -6.28 -2.57
CA ILE A 22 3.74 -6.42 -3.51
C ILE A 22 4.73 -5.25 -3.36
N PHE A 23 4.26 -4.01 -3.40
CA PHE A 23 5.14 -2.83 -3.38
C PHE A 23 5.96 -2.67 -2.09
N PRO A 24 5.41 -2.88 -0.87
CA PRO A 24 6.24 -2.84 0.32
C PRO A 24 7.27 -3.98 0.37
N GLY A 25 6.90 -5.19 -0.11
CA GLY A 25 7.86 -6.27 -0.27
C GLY A 25 8.98 -5.94 -1.26
N LEU A 26 8.64 -5.26 -2.36
CA LEU A 26 9.62 -4.81 -3.35
C LEU A 26 10.57 -3.76 -2.77
N ALA A 27 10.09 -2.82 -1.98
CA ALA A 27 10.95 -1.84 -1.30
C ALA A 27 11.99 -2.51 -0.38
N VAL A 28 11.58 -3.55 0.36
CA VAL A 28 12.52 -4.35 1.18
C VAL A 28 13.47 -5.17 0.31
N ALA A 29 12.97 -5.74 -0.80
CA ALA A 29 13.79 -6.49 -1.75
C ALA A 29 14.92 -5.64 -2.35
N GLU A 30 14.60 -4.44 -2.80
CA GLU A 30 15.56 -3.48 -3.35
C GLU A 30 16.60 -3.06 -2.30
N TYR A 31 16.16 -2.75 -1.08
CA TYR A 31 17.05 -2.39 0.02
C TYR A 31 18.06 -3.52 0.33
N LEU A 32 17.61 -4.76 0.45
CA LEU A 32 18.48 -5.91 0.74
C LEU A 32 19.40 -6.25 -0.44
N ARG A 33 18.96 -6.07 -1.69
CA ARG A 33 19.83 -6.25 -2.87
C ARG A 33 20.99 -5.27 -2.89
N LEU A 34 20.76 -4.02 -2.49
CA LEU A 34 21.84 -3.02 -2.35
C LEU A 34 22.87 -3.42 -1.27
N GLU A 35 22.44 -4.18 -0.25
CA GLU A 35 23.33 -4.75 0.76
C GLU A 35 23.95 -6.12 0.37
N GLY A 36 23.78 -6.55 -0.89
CA GLY A 36 24.39 -7.77 -1.42
C GLY A 36 23.63 -9.07 -1.13
N TRP A 37 22.37 -8.99 -0.67
CA TRP A 37 21.56 -10.18 -0.46
C TRP A 37 21.02 -10.74 -1.77
N ARG A 38 20.98 -12.06 -1.86
CA ARG A 38 20.26 -12.77 -2.92
C ARG A 38 18.77 -12.81 -2.56
N VAL A 39 17.95 -12.13 -3.34
CA VAL A 39 16.51 -12.06 -3.14
C VAL A 39 15.80 -12.97 -4.14
N SER A 40 14.89 -13.81 -3.63
CA SER A 40 13.92 -14.58 -4.41
C SER A 40 12.51 -14.21 -3.97
N TRP A 41 11.55 -14.32 -4.89
CA TRP A 41 10.16 -13.98 -4.62
C TRP A 41 9.26 -15.20 -4.84
N LEU A 42 8.39 -15.49 -3.88
CA LEU A 42 7.36 -16.50 -3.99
C LEU A 42 6.00 -15.84 -4.20
N GLY A 43 5.33 -16.22 -5.29
CA GLY A 43 4.04 -15.64 -5.67
C GLY A 43 3.23 -16.57 -6.57
N ASN A 44 2.05 -16.12 -6.98
CA ASN A 44 1.24 -16.84 -7.95
C ASN A 44 1.72 -16.48 -9.38
N PRO A 45 2.10 -17.46 -10.22
CA PRO A 45 2.58 -17.17 -11.58
C PRO A 45 1.51 -16.57 -12.51
N LYS A 46 0.24 -16.61 -12.09
CA LYS A 46 -0.89 -15.97 -12.79
C LYS A 46 -1.36 -14.68 -12.10
N GLY A 47 -0.67 -14.26 -11.03
CA GLY A 47 -0.94 -13.03 -10.32
C GLY A 47 -0.23 -11.82 -10.91
N MET A 48 -0.68 -10.61 -10.55
CA MET A 48 -0.03 -9.38 -10.99
C MET A 48 1.42 -9.24 -10.50
N GLU A 49 1.78 -9.94 -9.43
CA GLU A 49 3.12 -9.98 -8.88
C GLU A 49 4.14 -10.56 -9.86
N PHE A 50 3.74 -11.49 -10.73
CA PHE A 50 4.67 -12.11 -11.68
C PHE A 50 5.32 -11.08 -12.59
N ASP A 51 4.51 -10.28 -13.27
CA ASP A 51 5.02 -9.27 -14.21
C ASP A 51 5.80 -8.14 -13.51
N ILE A 52 5.33 -7.73 -12.32
CA ILE A 52 5.98 -6.67 -11.54
C ILE A 52 7.37 -7.10 -11.10
N ILE A 53 7.49 -8.29 -10.53
CA ILE A 53 8.72 -8.78 -9.90
C ILE A 53 9.76 -9.22 -10.95
N THR A 54 9.31 -9.89 -12.01
CA THR A 54 10.22 -10.33 -13.08
C THR A 54 10.82 -9.15 -13.86
N LYS A 55 10.06 -8.06 -14.06
CA LYS A 55 10.57 -6.81 -14.64
C LYS A 55 11.69 -6.18 -13.79
N GLN A 56 11.74 -6.43 -12.48
CA GLN A 56 12.79 -5.95 -11.59
C GLN A 56 14.02 -6.89 -11.55
N GLY A 57 14.02 -7.96 -12.36
CA GLY A 57 15.11 -8.92 -12.40
C GLY A 57 15.27 -9.73 -11.10
N ILE A 58 14.19 -9.89 -10.32
CA ILE A 58 14.15 -10.72 -9.12
C ILE A 58 13.73 -12.14 -9.50
N ALA A 59 14.44 -13.15 -8.99
CA ALA A 59 14.11 -14.56 -9.22
C ALA A 59 12.71 -14.88 -8.67
N PHE A 60 11.82 -15.38 -9.52
CA PHE A 60 10.44 -15.68 -9.17
C PHE A 60 10.21 -17.19 -9.06
N GLU A 61 9.60 -17.60 -7.94
CA GLU A 61 9.24 -18.97 -7.64
C GLU A 61 7.69 -19.08 -7.57
N GLY A 62 7.12 -19.88 -8.47
CA GLY A 62 5.68 -19.97 -8.64
C GLY A 62 5.03 -21.00 -7.71
N VAL A 63 3.99 -20.59 -6.99
CA VAL A 63 3.08 -21.48 -6.26
C VAL A 63 1.66 -21.29 -6.75
N GLU A 64 1.02 -22.35 -7.19
CA GLU A 64 -0.36 -22.33 -7.67
C GLU A 64 -1.36 -22.36 -6.50
N PHE A 65 -1.53 -21.22 -5.86
CA PHE A 65 -2.52 -21.06 -4.79
C PHE A 65 -3.27 -19.75 -4.98
N GLY A 66 -4.58 -19.82 -4.99
CA GLY A 66 -5.47 -18.68 -5.26
C GLY A 66 -6.40 -18.37 -4.11
N GLY A 67 -6.84 -17.11 -4.03
CA GLY A 67 -7.85 -16.68 -3.07
C GLY A 67 -9.15 -17.50 -3.17
N LEU A 68 -9.80 -17.70 -2.03
CA LEU A 68 -11.02 -18.51 -1.89
C LEU A 68 -12.30 -17.67 -1.93
N ARG A 69 -12.18 -16.35 -1.76
CA ARG A 69 -13.34 -15.46 -1.70
C ARG A 69 -14.06 -15.40 -3.04
N GLY A 70 -15.39 -15.49 -2.99
CA GLY A 70 -16.25 -15.46 -4.19
C GLY A 70 -16.29 -16.75 -5.00
N LYS A 71 -15.59 -17.82 -4.56
CA LYS A 71 -15.61 -19.12 -5.26
C LYS A 71 -16.67 -20.05 -4.66
N GLY A 72 -17.32 -20.84 -5.54
CA GLY A 72 -18.40 -21.75 -5.17
C GLY A 72 -18.01 -22.85 -4.18
N LEU A 73 -19.00 -23.56 -3.65
CA LEU A 73 -18.87 -24.58 -2.60
C LEU A 73 -17.87 -25.69 -2.96
N LEU A 74 -17.84 -26.12 -4.23
CA LEU A 74 -16.89 -27.12 -4.75
C LEU A 74 -15.42 -26.70 -4.58
N THR A 75 -15.12 -25.42 -4.74
CA THR A 75 -13.75 -24.90 -4.54
C THR A 75 -13.36 -24.91 -3.06
N LYS A 76 -14.34 -24.66 -2.16
CA LYS A 76 -14.13 -24.74 -0.72
C LYS A 76 -13.89 -26.18 -0.26
N LEU A 77 -14.59 -27.16 -0.82
CA LEU A 77 -14.37 -28.58 -0.55
C LEU A 77 -13.00 -29.08 -1.01
N LYS A 78 -12.47 -28.54 -2.12
CA LYS A 78 -11.13 -28.86 -2.62
C LYS A 78 -9.99 -28.09 -1.94
N LEU A 79 -10.31 -27.19 -1.01
CA LEU A 79 -9.31 -26.37 -0.32
C LEU A 79 -8.20 -27.18 0.35
N PRO A 80 -8.47 -28.28 1.11
CA PRO A 80 -7.40 -29.04 1.75
C PRO A 80 -6.40 -29.62 0.73
N LEU A 81 -6.87 -30.08 -0.42
CA LEU A 81 -6.02 -30.60 -1.50
C LEU A 81 -5.18 -29.49 -2.14
N HIS A 82 -5.78 -28.32 -2.39
CA HIS A 82 -5.05 -27.17 -2.93
C HIS A 82 -3.99 -26.66 -1.94
N LEU A 83 -4.32 -26.63 -0.66
CA LEU A 83 -3.39 -26.24 0.39
C LEU A 83 -2.23 -27.23 0.51
N LEU A 84 -2.52 -28.54 0.47
CA LEU A 84 -1.48 -29.57 0.49
C LEU A 84 -0.55 -29.43 -0.73
N LYS A 85 -1.11 -29.29 -1.95
CA LYS A 85 -0.34 -29.07 -3.17
C LYS A 85 0.57 -27.82 -3.02
N ALA A 86 0.00 -26.70 -2.60
CA ALA A 86 0.75 -25.44 -2.42
C ALA A 86 1.83 -25.56 -1.33
N SER A 87 1.56 -26.32 -0.27
CA SER A 87 2.55 -26.60 0.78
C SER A 87 3.72 -27.47 0.27
N LEU A 88 3.43 -28.48 -0.54
CA LEU A 88 4.48 -29.30 -1.16
C LEU A 88 5.33 -28.50 -2.17
N GLN A 89 4.70 -27.66 -2.98
CA GLN A 89 5.41 -26.72 -3.87
C GLN A 89 6.29 -25.77 -3.06
N SER A 90 5.75 -25.20 -1.98
CA SER A 90 6.50 -24.30 -1.09
C SER A 90 7.70 -24.98 -0.44
N LEU A 91 7.55 -26.23 0.01
CA LEU A 91 8.65 -27.02 0.58
C LEU A 91 9.77 -27.25 -0.45
N HIS A 92 9.40 -27.60 -1.69
CA HIS A 92 10.37 -27.76 -2.78
C HIS A 92 11.13 -26.45 -3.05
N ILE A 93 10.41 -25.32 -3.11
CA ILE A 93 11.01 -24.00 -3.32
C ILE A 93 11.96 -23.62 -2.19
N ILE A 94 11.53 -23.79 -0.93
CA ILE A 94 12.38 -23.50 0.24
C ILE A 94 13.68 -24.33 0.20
N ARG A 95 13.58 -25.61 -0.14
CA ARG A 95 14.76 -26.50 -0.27
C ARG A 95 15.66 -26.13 -1.45
N LYS A 96 15.08 -25.64 -2.56
CA LYS A 96 15.80 -25.15 -3.75
C LYS A 96 16.53 -23.84 -3.47
N VAL A 97 15.83 -22.85 -2.91
CA VAL A 97 16.34 -21.49 -2.66
C VAL A 97 17.30 -21.46 -1.47
N LYS A 98 17.04 -22.29 -0.45
CA LYS A 98 17.78 -22.34 0.83
C LYS A 98 17.90 -20.95 1.44
N PRO A 99 16.77 -20.25 1.71
CA PRO A 99 16.83 -18.92 2.28
C PRO A 99 17.31 -18.97 3.73
N HIS A 100 17.99 -17.92 4.19
CA HIS A 100 18.37 -17.76 5.60
C HIS A 100 17.18 -17.22 6.42
N VAL A 101 16.23 -16.55 5.75
CA VAL A 101 15.00 -16.02 6.33
C VAL A 101 13.91 -15.93 5.28
N LEU A 102 12.66 -16.13 5.69
CA LEU A 102 11.47 -15.86 4.88
C LEU A 102 10.78 -14.59 5.38
N LEU A 103 10.35 -13.73 4.46
CA LEU A 103 9.56 -12.54 4.76
C LEU A 103 8.17 -12.67 4.15
N GLY A 104 7.14 -12.80 4.98
CA GLY A 104 5.74 -12.80 4.58
C GLY A 104 5.16 -11.40 4.61
N MET A 105 4.79 -10.88 3.43
CA MET A 105 4.19 -9.55 3.28
C MET A 105 2.65 -9.61 3.15
N GLY A 106 2.05 -10.78 3.38
CA GLY A 106 0.60 -10.94 3.30
C GLY A 106 0.08 -11.45 1.95
N GLY A 107 -1.25 -11.50 1.87
CA GLY A 107 -1.94 -12.20 0.81
C GLY A 107 -2.05 -13.71 1.11
N TYR A 108 -3.03 -14.36 0.44
CA TYR A 108 -3.28 -15.79 0.64
C TYR A 108 -2.09 -16.68 0.28
N ILE A 109 -1.23 -16.24 -0.65
CA ILE A 109 -0.07 -16.97 -1.12
C ILE A 109 1.01 -17.16 -0.03
N THR A 110 1.06 -16.26 0.94
CA THR A 110 2.02 -16.31 2.05
C THR A 110 1.75 -17.48 2.99
N PHE A 111 0.47 -17.91 3.13
CA PHE A 111 0.08 -18.89 4.13
C PHE A 111 0.74 -20.27 3.95
N PRO A 112 0.66 -20.95 2.78
CA PRO A 112 1.24 -22.30 2.64
C PRO A 112 2.77 -22.28 2.85
N ALA A 113 3.46 -21.29 2.33
CA ALA A 113 4.91 -21.22 2.45
C ALA A 113 5.38 -20.82 3.86
N GLY A 114 4.69 -19.86 4.50
CA GLY A 114 4.98 -19.47 5.88
C GLY A 114 4.72 -20.60 6.88
N PHE A 115 3.64 -21.35 6.69
CA PHE A 115 3.33 -22.51 7.53
C PHE A 115 4.38 -23.62 7.38
N VAL A 116 4.75 -23.96 6.14
CA VAL A 116 5.80 -24.93 5.88
C VAL A 116 7.14 -24.49 6.48
N ALA A 117 7.53 -23.21 6.27
CA ALA A 117 8.76 -22.66 6.84
C ALA A 117 8.85 -22.85 8.35
N SER A 118 7.73 -22.57 9.06
CA SER A 118 7.65 -22.72 10.52
C SER A 118 7.81 -24.18 10.96
N ILE A 119 7.25 -25.16 10.21
CA ILE A 119 7.37 -26.59 10.55
C ILE A 119 8.79 -27.09 10.30
N VAL A 120 9.43 -26.65 9.22
CA VAL A 120 10.78 -27.15 8.85
C VAL A 120 11.92 -26.34 9.48
N GLY A 121 11.59 -25.40 10.38
CA GLY A 121 12.56 -24.67 11.19
C GLY A 121 13.26 -23.49 10.49
N TYR A 122 12.71 -22.97 9.41
CA TYR A 122 13.23 -21.74 8.80
C TYR A 122 12.69 -20.49 9.50
N PRO A 123 13.52 -19.47 9.78
CA PRO A 123 13.08 -18.22 10.36
C PRO A 123 12.04 -17.53 9.50
N LEU A 124 10.90 -17.14 10.09
CA LEU A 124 9.82 -16.44 9.43
C LEU A 124 9.62 -15.06 10.07
N VAL A 125 9.74 -14.01 9.28
CA VAL A 125 9.32 -12.65 9.62
C VAL A 125 8.02 -12.36 8.90
N LEU A 126 7.06 -11.78 9.59
CA LEU A 126 5.80 -11.31 9.00
C LEU A 126 5.69 -9.79 9.08
N HIS A 127 5.11 -9.21 8.06
CA HIS A 127 4.70 -7.80 8.06
C HIS A 127 3.24 -7.67 7.65
N GLU A 128 2.43 -6.99 8.47
CA GLU A 128 1.04 -6.65 8.17
C GLU A 128 0.93 -5.19 7.75
N GLN A 129 0.37 -4.95 6.57
CA GLN A 129 0.27 -3.61 5.99
C GLN A 129 -0.97 -2.85 6.46
N ASN A 130 -2.06 -3.54 6.77
CA ASN A 130 -3.32 -2.93 7.16
C ASN A 130 -3.46 -2.80 8.68
N SER A 131 -4.33 -1.91 9.12
CA SER A 131 -4.70 -1.75 10.53
C SER A 131 -5.50 -2.95 11.08
N ILE A 132 -6.10 -3.75 10.20
CA ILE A 132 -6.76 -5.02 10.53
C ILE A 132 -6.02 -6.13 9.81
N ALA A 133 -5.41 -7.03 10.57
CA ALA A 133 -4.62 -8.11 9.99
C ALA A 133 -5.49 -9.09 9.21
N GLY A 134 -4.99 -9.51 8.04
CA GLY A 134 -5.58 -10.59 7.26
C GLY A 134 -5.48 -11.95 7.97
N LEU A 135 -6.41 -12.87 7.65
CA LEU A 135 -6.47 -14.19 8.29
C LEU A 135 -5.13 -14.96 8.21
N ALA A 136 -4.46 -14.92 7.07
CA ALA A 136 -3.17 -15.56 6.89
C ALA A 136 -2.13 -15.06 7.91
N ASN A 137 -1.98 -13.74 8.04
CA ASN A 137 -1.05 -13.14 8.99
C ASN A 137 -1.48 -13.36 10.45
N LYS A 138 -2.78 -13.33 10.76
CA LYS A 138 -3.30 -13.67 12.11
C LYS A 138 -2.92 -15.08 12.54
N VAL A 139 -2.96 -16.05 11.62
CA VAL A 139 -2.59 -17.43 11.95
C VAL A 139 -1.08 -17.60 12.00
N LEU A 140 -0.36 -17.11 10.99
CA LEU A 140 1.08 -17.27 10.89
C LEU A 140 1.85 -16.52 11.99
N SER A 141 1.31 -15.41 12.52
CA SER A 141 1.95 -14.66 13.61
C SER A 141 2.18 -15.47 14.88
N LYS A 142 1.42 -16.56 15.07
CA LYS A 142 1.60 -17.49 16.19
C LYS A 142 2.85 -18.39 16.06
N PHE A 143 3.41 -18.47 14.85
CA PHE A 143 4.53 -19.34 14.52
C PHE A 143 5.73 -18.56 13.97
N ALA A 144 5.57 -17.26 13.72
CA ALA A 144 6.62 -16.41 13.18
C ALA A 144 7.71 -16.12 14.23
N SER A 145 8.95 -16.04 13.81
CA SER A 145 10.09 -15.63 14.64
C SER A 145 9.94 -14.15 15.07
N ARG A 146 9.39 -13.31 14.18
CA ARG A 146 9.06 -11.91 14.45
C ARG A 146 7.81 -11.52 13.65
N SER A 147 6.96 -10.70 14.28
CA SER A 147 5.81 -10.07 13.62
C SER A 147 5.97 -8.57 13.65
N LEU A 148 5.80 -7.92 12.50
CA LEU A 148 5.89 -6.49 12.28
C LEU A 148 4.55 -5.98 11.77
N CYS A 149 4.21 -4.74 12.04
CA CYS A 149 2.98 -4.13 11.54
C CYS A 149 3.17 -2.67 11.16
N ALA A 150 2.33 -2.24 10.22
CA ALA A 150 2.32 -0.85 9.76
C ALA A 150 1.49 0.07 10.63
N PHE A 151 0.49 -0.46 11.31
CA PHE A 151 -0.39 0.27 12.22
C PHE A 151 -0.31 -0.34 13.62
N PRO A 152 -0.43 0.47 14.68
CA PRO A 152 -0.46 -0.04 16.04
C PRO A 152 -1.54 -1.13 16.21
N GLU A 153 -1.23 -2.15 16.98
CA GLU A 153 -2.19 -3.19 17.41
C GLU A 153 -2.79 -4.06 16.28
N ALA A 154 -2.33 -3.92 15.02
CA ALA A 154 -2.82 -4.74 13.91
C ALA A 154 -2.61 -6.25 14.14
N ILE A 155 -1.51 -6.62 14.78
CA ILE A 155 -1.21 -7.98 15.26
C ILE A 155 -0.75 -7.87 16.72
N PRO A 156 -1.27 -8.72 17.64
CA PRO A 156 -0.81 -8.74 19.04
C PRO A 156 0.70 -8.96 19.13
N ASN A 157 1.38 -8.18 19.97
CA ASN A 157 2.82 -8.23 20.21
C ASN A 157 3.71 -7.98 18.98
N ALA A 158 3.18 -7.47 17.87
CA ALA A 158 3.98 -7.08 16.73
C ALA A 158 4.69 -5.73 16.97
N GLU A 159 5.90 -5.60 16.44
CA GLU A 159 6.61 -4.32 16.43
C GLU A 159 5.97 -3.37 15.41
N TRP A 160 5.59 -2.18 15.84
CA TRP A 160 5.06 -1.15 14.95
C TRP A 160 6.18 -0.42 14.22
N VAL A 161 6.41 -0.79 12.98
CA VAL A 161 7.50 -0.28 12.13
C VAL A 161 7.03 0.67 11.02
N GLY A 162 5.73 0.67 10.69
CA GLY A 162 5.19 1.36 9.53
C GLY A 162 5.22 0.50 8.26
N ASN A 163 4.70 1.03 7.15
CA ASN A 163 4.78 0.37 5.84
C ASN A 163 6.10 0.72 5.14
N PRO A 164 6.81 -0.29 4.58
CA PRO A 164 7.94 -0.04 3.68
C PRO A 164 7.52 0.76 2.46
N LEU A 165 8.20 1.89 2.22
CA LEU A 165 7.91 2.82 1.15
C LEU A 165 9.10 2.95 0.19
N ARG A 166 8.81 3.41 -1.04
CA ARG A 166 9.82 3.77 -2.03
C ARG A 166 10.62 4.99 -1.55
N ALA A 167 11.92 4.98 -1.78
CA ALA A 167 12.82 6.01 -1.28
C ALA A 167 12.51 7.44 -1.77
N ASN A 168 12.00 7.58 -3.01
CA ASN A 168 11.66 8.88 -3.58
C ASN A 168 10.54 9.61 -2.82
N LEU A 169 9.60 8.90 -2.20
CA LEU A 169 8.54 9.48 -1.37
C LEU A 169 9.08 10.13 -0.09
N LEU A 170 10.19 9.61 0.43
CA LEU A 170 10.83 10.10 1.65
C LEU A 170 11.75 11.31 1.42
N GLN A 171 11.94 11.72 0.17
CA GLN A 171 12.84 12.84 -0.21
C GLN A 171 12.10 14.15 -0.44
N LEU A 172 10.77 14.17 -0.27
CA LEU A 172 10.00 15.40 -0.43
C LEU A 172 10.38 16.44 0.63
N PRO A 173 10.45 17.72 0.25
CA PRO A 173 10.65 18.80 1.21
C PRO A 173 9.55 18.81 2.29
N ALA A 174 9.86 19.33 3.46
CA ALA A 174 8.90 19.43 4.55
C ALA A 174 7.65 20.25 4.14
N PRO A 175 6.47 19.99 4.74
CA PRO A 175 5.24 20.72 4.40
C PRO A 175 5.43 22.25 4.45
N ALA A 176 6.10 22.77 5.47
CA ALA A 176 6.34 24.21 5.62
C ALA A 176 7.10 24.80 4.41
N GLU A 177 8.11 24.10 3.88
CA GLU A 177 8.86 24.55 2.71
C GLU A 177 7.99 24.51 1.44
N ARG A 178 7.20 23.45 1.27
CA ARG A 178 6.32 23.30 0.11
C ARG A 178 5.22 24.36 0.06
N PHE A 179 4.70 24.78 1.22
CA PHE A 179 3.63 25.76 1.32
C PHE A 179 4.13 27.22 1.33
N ALA A 180 5.41 27.49 1.64
CA ALA A 180 5.95 28.82 1.86
C ALA A 180 5.70 29.82 0.71
N ASN A 181 5.77 29.34 -0.54
CA ASN A 181 5.64 30.21 -1.73
C ASN A 181 4.39 29.86 -2.58
N ARG A 182 3.43 29.11 -2.04
CA ARG A 182 2.22 28.74 -2.77
C ARG A 182 1.21 29.87 -2.75
N THR A 183 0.81 30.30 -3.94
CA THR A 183 -0.22 31.34 -4.17
C THR A 183 -1.26 30.82 -5.15
N GLY A 184 -2.32 31.60 -5.38
CA GLY A 184 -3.40 31.27 -6.31
C GLY A 184 -4.35 30.15 -5.80
N PRO A 185 -5.10 29.45 -6.65
CA PRO A 185 -6.02 28.40 -6.28
C PRO A 185 -5.35 27.21 -5.58
N LEU A 186 -6.10 26.49 -4.73
CA LEU A 186 -5.61 25.24 -4.14
C LEU A 186 -5.35 24.20 -5.23
N LYS A 187 -4.32 23.39 -5.07
CA LYS A 187 -4.02 22.24 -5.95
C LYS A 187 -4.54 20.97 -5.28
N VAL A 188 -5.54 20.35 -5.88
CA VAL A 188 -6.17 19.14 -5.35
C VAL A 188 -5.85 17.95 -6.25
N LEU A 189 -5.23 16.95 -5.67
CA LEU A 189 -4.96 15.68 -6.31
C LEU A 189 -6.05 14.66 -5.92
N VAL A 190 -6.65 14.00 -6.90
CA VAL A 190 -7.67 12.96 -6.68
C VAL A 190 -7.14 11.60 -7.13
N VAL A 191 -7.11 10.61 -6.21
CA VAL A 191 -6.55 9.29 -6.49
C VAL A 191 -7.48 8.17 -6.02
N GLY A 192 -8.03 7.44 -6.98
CA GLY A 192 -8.90 6.27 -6.71
C GLY A 192 -8.14 4.95 -6.52
N GLY A 193 -6.80 4.96 -6.64
CA GLY A 193 -5.97 3.76 -6.77
C GLY A 193 -5.83 3.30 -8.24
N SER A 194 -5.08 2.22 -8.49
CA SER A 194 -4.74 1.77 -9.86
C SER A 194 -5.94 1.43 -10.75
N LEU A 195 -7.05 1.01 -10.14
CA LEU A 195 -8.31 0.71 -10.85
C LEU A 195 -9.24 1.93 -10.97
N GLY A 196 -8.91 3.03 -10.29
CA GLY A 196 -9.79 4.17 -10.12
C GLY A 196 -10.85 3.94 -9.04
N ALA A 197 -11.62 4.99 -8.75
CA ALA A 197 -12.74 4.95 -7.81
C ALA A 197 -13.96 5.60 -8.44
N GLN A 198 -14.91 4.79 -8.90
CA GLN A 198 -16.11 5.28 -9.60
C GLN A 198 -16.81 6.39 -8.83
N ALA A 199 -17.03 6.23 -7.52
CA ALA A 199 -17.67 7.24 -6.70
C ALA A 199 -16.91 8.58 -6.69
N LEU A 200 -15.58 8.57 -6.69
CA LEU A 200 -14.79 9.81 -6.80
C LEU A 200 -14.88 10.39 -8.21
N ASN A 201 -14.81 9.55 -9.23
CA ASN A 201 -14.93 9.96 -10.63
C ASN A 201 -16.28 10.61 -10.96
N GLU A 202 -17.33 10.24 -10.23
CA GLU A 202 -18.68 10.81 -10.40
C GLU A 202 -18.89 12.07 -9.53
N ILE A 203 -18.49 12.02 -8.27
CA ILE A 203 -18.84 13.06 -7.27
C ILE A 203 -17.91 14.26 -7.37
N VAL A 204 -16.61 14.08 -7.60
CA VAL A 204 -15.65 15.21 -7.60
C VAL A 204 -15.96 16.22 -8.69
N PRO A 205 -16.20 15.86 -9.98
CA PRO A 205 -16.57 16.84 -11.00
C PRO A 205 -17.79 17.68 -10.63
N GLN A 206 -18.84 17.03 -10.11
CA GLN A 206 -20.05 17.69 -9.66
C GLN A 206 -19.80 18.64 -8.47
N ALA A 207 -18.99 18.21 -7.49
CA ALA A 207 -18.64 19.06 -6.35
C ALA A 207 -17.90 20.32 -6.78
N ILE A 208 -16.91 20.20 -7.67
CA ILE A 208 -16.16 21.36 -8.16
C ILE A 208 -17.04 22.31 -8.96
N SER A 209 -18.02 21.81 -9.72
CA SER A 209 -18.95 22.67 -10.46
C SER A 209 -19.84 23.55 -9.56
N MET A 210 -20.12 23.10 -8.34
CA MET A 210 -20.87 23.86 -7.33
C MET A 210 -20.09 25.00 -6.68
N ILE A 211 -18.76 25.04 -6.86
CA ILE A 211 -17.88 26.10 -6.36
C ILE A 211 -17.85 27.25 -7.40
N PRO A 212 -17.97 28.52 -6.98
CA PRO A 212 -17.82 29.67 -7.88
C PRO A 212 -16.51 29.57 -8.69
N GLN A 213 -16.56 29.86 -9.98
CA GLN A 213 -15.43 29.64 -10.88
C GLN A 213 -14.10 30.29 -10.39
N ALA A 214 -14.18 31.47 -9.80
CA ALA A 214 -13.02 32.19 -9.27
C ALA A 214 -12.38 31.53 -8.02
N GLU A 215 -13.12 30.63 -7.35
CA GLU A 215 -12.68 29.94 -6.12
C GLU A 215 -12.34 28.48 -6.35
N ARG A 216 -12.52 27.98 -7.58
CA ARG A 216 -12.28 26.57 -7.90
C ARG A 216 -10.83 26.18 -7.72
N PRO A 217 -10.53 25.06 -7.06
CA PRO A 217 -9.17 24.51 -7.03
C PRO A 217 -8.76 24.00 -8.41
N LEU A 218 -7.44 23.91 -8.62
CA LEU A 218 -6.84 23.20 -9.75
C LEU A 218 -6.88 21.71 -9.45
N ILE A 219 -7.44 20.91 -10.35
CA ILE A 219 -7.67 19.49 -10.15
C ILE A 219 -6.73 18.67 -11.03
N THR A 220 -5.97 17.76 -10.44
CA THR A 220 -5.34 16.62 -11.11
C THR A 220 -6.06 15.35 -10.65
N HIS A 221 -6.65 14.56 -11.58
CA HIS A 221 -7.49 13.42 -11.22
C HIS A 221 -7.05 12.15 -11.95
N GLN A 222 -6.64 11.13 -11.15
CA GLN A 222 -6.35 9.79 -11.67
C GLN A 222 -7.63 8.96 -11.79
N SER A 223 -8.08 8.74 -13.02
CA SER A 223 -9.33 8.01 -13.34
C SER A 223 -9.29 6.51 -13.07
N GLY A 224 -8.10 5.88 -13.19
CA GLY A 224 -7.93 4.46 -13.47
C GLY A 224 -8.03 4.18 -14.98
N GLN A 225 -7.24 3.23 -15.46
CA GLN A 225 -7.01 2.97 -16.88
C GLN A 225 -8.31 2.80 -17.70
N LYS A 226 -9.34 2.18 -17.14
CA LYS A 226 -10.59 1.87 -17.83
C LYS A 226 -11.64 2.99 -17.78
N ASN A 227 -11.41 4.05 -17.01
CA ASN A 227 -12.40 5.06 -16.71
C ASN A 227 -12.03 6.45 -17.26
N LEU A 228 -10.99 6.55 -18.09
CA LEU A 228 -10.47 7.82 -18.60
C LEU A 228 -11.54 8.61 -19.32
N ASP A 229 -12.15 8.02 -20.35
CA ASP A 229 -13.14 8.68 -21.20
C ASP A 229 -14.40 9.08 -20.40
N THR A 230 -14.82 8.21 -19.47
CA THR A 230 -15.95 8.50 -18.59
C THR A 230 -15.66 9.70 -17.70
N LEU A 231 -14.47 9.78 -17.10
CA LEU A 231 -14.12 10.91 -16.24
C LEU A 231 -13.98 12.21 -17.01
N LEU A 232 -13.38 12.18 -18.22
CA LEU A 232 -13.32 13.34 -19.11
C LEU A 232 -14.72 13.85 -19.44
N SER A 233 -15.66 12.95 -19.80
CA SER A 233 -17.04 13.28 -20.06
C SER A 233 -17.74 13.89 -18.85
N ASN A 234 -17.47 13.36 -17.63
CA ASN A 234 -18.06 13.91 -16.41
C ASN A 234 -17.61 15.36 -16.15
N TYR A 235 -16.34 15.69 -16.37
CA TYR A 235 -15.84 17.07 -16.22
C TYR A 235 -16.41 17.99 -17.27
N GLN A 236 -16.48 17.55 -18.54
CA GLN A 236 -17.06 18.32 -19.64
C GLN A 236 -18.54 18.63 -19.40
N ALA A 237 -19.31 17.64 -18.96
CA ALA A 237 -20.77 17.79 -18.69
C ALA A 237 -21.09 18.87 -17.68
N VAL A 238 -20.18 19.16 -16.74
CA VAL A 238 -20.37 20.17 -15.69
C VAL A 238 -19.55 21.46 -15.91
N GLY A 239 -18.87 21.60 -17.06
CA GLY A 239 -18.09 22.79 -17.40
C GLY A 239 -16.93 23.06 -16.42
N VAL A 240 -16.21 22.02 -16.01
CA VAL A 240 -15.06 22.11 -15.11
C VAL A 240 -13.80 21.64 -15.83
N GLU A 241 -12.74 22.45 -15.78
CA GLU A 241 -11.42 22.05 -16.27
C GLU A 241 -10.67 21.25 -15.22
N ALA A 242 -10.06 20.14 -15.64
CA ALA A 242 -9.21 19.28 -14.80
C ALA A 242 -8.16 18.58 -15.64
N GLU A 243 -7.00 18.37 -15.04
CA GLU A 243 -5.97 17.50 -15.61
C GLU A 243 -6.33 16.03 -15.28
N VAL A 244 -6.82 15.29 -16.27
CA VAL A 244 -7.23 13.89 -16.08
C VAL A 244 -6.16 12.95 -16.62
N LYS A 245 -5.71 12.01 -15.78
CA LYS A 245 -4.70 11.00 -16.10
C LYS A 245 -5.26 9.59 -15.86
N PRO A 246 -5.00 8.61 -16.74
CA PRO A 246 -5.38 7.23 -16.48
C PRO A 246 -4.63 6.63 -15.31
N PHE A 247 -3.34 7.02 -15.19
CA PHE A 247 -2.43 6.58 -14.14
C PHE A 247 -1.37 7.66 -13.88
N ILE A 248 -0.87 7.76 -12.65
CA ILE A 248 0.22 8.67 -12.24
C ILE A 248 1.42 7.81 -11.83
N ASP A 249 2.47 7.86 -12.64
CA ASP A 249 3.69 7.08 -12.41
C ASP A 249 4.53 7.68 -11.28
N ASP A 250 4.70 9.02 -11.30
CA ASP A 250 5.45 9.74 -10.28
C ASP A 250 4.51 10.32 -9.20
N MET A 251 4.15 9.44 -8.25
CA MET A 251 3.35 9.83 -7.09
C MET A 251 4.10 10.77 -6.14
N ALA A 252 5.44 10.70 -6.10
CA ALA A 252 6.21 11.61 -5.24
C ALA A 252 6.06 13.05 -5.73
N HIS A 253 6.22 13.29 -7.03
CA HIS A 253 5.97 14.59 -7.62
C HIS A 253 4.52 15.04 -7.40
N ALA A 254 3.55 14.15 -7.66
CA ALA A 254 2.13 14.48 -7.50
C ALA A 254 1.77 14.88 -6.05
N TYR A 255 2.28 14.15 -5.05
CA TYR A 255 2.12 14.52 -3.63
C TYR A 255 2.87 15.82 -3.28
N GLY A 256 4.06 16.01 -3.87
CA GLY A 256 4.85 17.23 -3.70
C GLY A 256 4.11 18.50 -4.16
N GLU A 257 3.37 18.40 -5.26
CA GLU A 257 2.61 19.51 -5.85
C GLU A 257 1.25 19.75 -5.19
N ALA A 258 0.64 18.73 -4.58
CA ALA A 258 -0.69 18.83 -4.00
C ALA A 258 -0.72 19.66 -2.71
N ASP A 259 -1.76 20.50 -2.56
CA ASP A 259 -2.14 21.09 -1.28
C ASP A 259 -3.03 20.12 -0.49
N LEU A 260 -3.85 19.33 -1.20
CA LEU A 260 -4.80 18.37 -0.66
C LEU A 260 -4.87 17.13 -1.55
N VAL A 261 -5.02 15.95 -0.94
CA VAL A 261 -5.29 14.70 -1.64
C VAL A 261 -6.68 14.16 -1.26
N ILE A 262 -7.54 13.93 -2.24
CA ILE A 262 -8.82 13.22 -2.07
C ILE A 262 -8.63 11.79 -2.58
N CYS A 263 -8.73 10.79 -1.71
CA CYS A 263 -8.40 9.43 -2.14
C CYS A 263 -9.10 8.32 -1.34
N ARG A 264 -8.92 7.08 -1.79
CA ARG A 264 -9.19 5.88 -1.00
C ARG A 264 -8.13 5.72 0.10
N SER A 265 -8.50 5.01 1.18
CA SER A 265 -7.65 4.81 2.35
C SER A 265 -6.99 3.41 2.38
N GLY A 266 -6.42 2.99 1.25
CA GLY A 266 -5.56 1.82 1.23
C GLY A 266 -4.35 2.01 2.15
N ALA A 267 -3.85 0.93 2.75
CA ALA A 267 -2.77 0.99 3.73
C ALA A 267 -1.51 1.71 3.21
N MET A 268 -1.12 1.46 1.96
CA MET A 268 0.03 2.12 1.33
C MET A 268 -0.23 3.61 1.12
N THR A 269 -1.42 3.98 0.63
CA THR A 269 -1.79 5.38 0.44
C THR A 269 -1.74 6.16 1.75
N VAL A 270 -2.29 5.61 2.84
CA VAL A 270 -2.24 6.22 4.18
C VAL A 270 -0.80 6.39 4.66
N ALA A 271 0.05 5.38 4.46
CA ALA A 271 1.47 5.46 4.82
C ALA A 271 2.24 6.48 3.95
N GLU A 272 1.95 6.56 2.66
CA GLU A 272 2.54 7.54 1.73
C GLU A 272 2.14 8.96 2.10
N LEU A 273 0.85 9.21 2.39
CA LEU A 273 0.35 10.52 2.84
C LEU A 273 1.02 10.97 4.15
N ALA A 274 1.18 10.04 5.10
CA ALA A 274 1.92 10.30 6.33
C ALA A 274 3.37 10.67 6.04
N ALA A 275 4.08 9.86 5.26
CA ALA A 275 5.50 10.02 4.97
C ALA A 275 5.81 11.28 4.17
N CYS A 276 4.93 11.63 3.23
CA CYS A 276 5.03 12.86 2.44
C CYS A 276 4.50 14.10 3.18
N GLY A 277 3.85 13.93 4.34
CA GLY A 277 3.22 15.04 5.06
C GLY A 277 2.20 15.75 4.18
N VAL A 278 1.14 15.07 3.76
CA VAL A 278 0.11 15.65 2.86
C VAL A 278 -1.26 15.57 3.51
N ALA A 279 -1.95 16.71 3.57
CA ALA A 279 -3.33 16.79 4.02
C ALA A 279 -4.24 15.96 3.13
N SER A 280 -5.20 15.26 3.71
CA SER A 280 -6.03 14.35 2.93
C SER A 280 -7.51 14.31 3.33
N TYR A 281 -8.34 14.03 2.33
CA TYR A 281 -9.76 13.73 2.46
C TYR A 281 -9.95 12.27 2.05
N LEU A 282 -10.11 11.41 3.04
CA LEU A 282 -10.10 9.96 2.88
C LEU A 282 -11.52 9.43 2.74
N VAL A 283 -11.78 8.77 1.62
CA VAL A 283 -13.05 8.11 1.32
C VAL A 283 -12.84 6.61 1.28
N PRO A 284 -13.02 5.89 2.39
CA PRO A 284 -12.84 4.44 2.44
C PRO A 284 -13.70 3.71 1.41
N PHE A 285 -13.15 2.64 0.83
CA PHE A 285 -13.92 1.76 -0.06
C PHE A 285 -14.88 0.89 0.77
N PRO A 286 -16.21 1.00 0.56
CA PRO A 286 -17.20 0.39 1.44
C PRO A 286 -17.23 -1.14 1.41
N TYR A 287 -16.66 -1.75 0.36
CA TYR A 287 -16.58 -3.20 0.21
C TYR A 287 -15.19 -3.74 0.55
N ALA A 288 -14.38 -2.96 1.25
CA ALA A 288 -13.08 -3.41 1.74
C ALA A 288 -13.27 -4.57 2.74
N VAL A 289 -12.38 -5.56 2.63
CA VAL A 289 -12.42 -6.73 3.51
C VAL A 289 -12.31 -6.31 4.97
N ASP A 290 -13.24 -6.76 5.82
CA ASP A 290 -13.27 -6.47 7.25
C ASP A 290 -13.20 -4.95 7.55
N ASP A 291 -13.66 -4.11 6.61
CA ASP A 291 -13.66 -2.65 6.69
C ASP A 291 -12.29 -2.03 7.04
N HIS A 292 -11.21 -2.69 6.61
CA HIS A 292 -9.85 -2.24 6.92
C HIS A 292 -9.55 -0.83 6.40
N GLN A 293 -10.22 -0.35 5.34
CA GLN A 293 -9.97 0.99 4.83
C GLN A 293 -10.49 2.09 5.76
N THR A 294 -11.63 1.89 6.41
CA THR A 294 -12.10 2.83 7.46
C THR A 294 -11.12 2.86 8.62
N SER A 295 -10.67 1.69 9.08
CA SER A 295 -9.68 1.59 10.15
C SER A 295 -8.33 2.22 9.76
N ASN A 296 -7.84 2.03 8.54
CA ASN A 296 -6.64 2.69 8.04
C ASN A 296 -6.80 4.23 8.03
N ALA A 297 -7.97 4.74 7.58
CA ALA A 297 -8.25 6.18 7.54
C ALA A 297 -8.28 6.81 8.94
N GLN A 298 -8.78 6.08 9.93
CA GLN A 298 -8.82 6.54 11.33
C GLN A 298 -7.43 6.85 11.89
N PHE A 299 -6.39 6.19 11.40
CA PHE A 299 -5.01 6.45 11.82
C PHE A 299 -4.59 7.91 11.58
N LEU A 300 -4.90 8.47 10.42
CA LEU A 300 -4.61 9.88 10.11
C LEU A 300 -5.70 10.83 10.62
N SER A 301 -6.98 10.44 10.55
CA SER A 301 -8.06 11.35 10.94
C SER A 301 -8.08 11.63 12.45
N ARG A 302 -7.77 10.65 13.30
CA ARG A 302 -7.64 10.84 14.76
C ARG A 302 -6.46 11.73 15.14
N ALA A 303 -5.44 11.78 14.29
CA ALA A 303 -4.28 12.67 14.48
C ALA A 303 -4.53 14.09 13.93
N GLY A 304 -5.70 14.39 13.38
CA GLY A 304 -5.99 15.67 12.74
C GLY A 304 -5.27 15.87 11.40
N ALA A 305 -4.76 14.81 10.80
CA ALA A 305 -4.04 14.81 9.53
C ALA A 305 -4.94 14.62 8.31
N ALA A 306 -6.15 14.12 8.52
CA ALA A 306 -7.09 13.81 7.46
C ALA A 306 -8.54 14.01 7.90
N VAL A 307 -9.41 14.26 6.92
CA VAL A 307 -10.85 14.10 7.07
C VAL A 307 -11.22 12.68 6.62
N LEU A 308 -11.95 11.95 7.46
CA LEU A 308 -12.55 10.67 7.09
C LEU A 308 -14.00 10.91 6.68
N MET A 309 -14.34 10.53 5.44
CA MET A 309 -15.69 10.66 4.88
C MET A 309 -16.17 9.29 4.40
N PRO A 310 -17.11 8.65 5.11
CA PRO A 310 -17.75 7.44 4.61
C PRO A 310 -18.40 7.68 3.23
N GLN A 311 -18.21 6.73 2.30
CA GLN A 311 -18.76 6.89 0.94
C GLN A 311 -20.28 7.08 0.94
N SER A 312 -21.01 6.47 1.88
CA SER A 312 -22.46 6.62 2.03
C SER A 312 -22.90 8.04 2.40
N GLU A 313 -21.98 8.83 2.96
CA GLU A 313 -22.23 10.21 3.36
C GLU A 313 -21.65 11.24 2.36
N LEU A 314 -20.84 10.76 1.41
CA LEU A 314 -20.21 11.61 0.41
C LEU A 314 -21.25 12.08 -0.62
N SER A 315 -21.40 13.39 -0.75
CA SER A 315 -22.21 14.00 -1.79
C SER A 315 -21.47 15.18 -2.42
N PRO A 316 -21.84 15.59 -3.67
CA PRO A 316 -21.24 16.76 -4.30
C PRO A 316 -21.33 18.02 -3.44
N ALA A 317 -22.49 18.29 -2.86
CA ALA A 317 -22.72 19.47 -2.01
C ALA A 317 -21.85 19.46 -0.75
N ARG A 318 -21.74 18.31 -0.08
CA ARG A 318 -20.92 18.18 1.13
C ARG A 318 -19.43 18.36 0.84
N LEU A 319 -18.94 17.79 -0.27
CA LEU A 319 -17.55 17.97 -0.68
C LEU A 319 -17.26 19.40 -1.09
N ALA A 320 -18.16 20.05 -1.88
CA ALA A 320 -18.02 21.44 -2.27
C ALA A 320 -17.98 22.39 -1.06
N GLN A 321 -18.91 22.21 -0.13
CA GLN A 321 -18.96 23.01 1.11
C GLN A 321 -17.68 22.86 1.92
N TRP A 322 -17.16 21.66 2.06
CA TRP A 322 -15.91 21.42 2.79
C TRP A 322 -14.72 22.07 2.06
N LEU A 323 -14.60 21.93 0.74
CA LEU A 323 -13.53 22.55 -0.05
C LEU A 323 -13.55 24.08 0.03
N GLN A 324 -14.71 24.70 0.14
CA GLN A 324 -14.85 26.16 0.34
C GLN A 324 -14.51 26.60 1.77
N SER A 325 -14.63 25.72 2.76
CA SER A 325 -14.36 26.04 4.16
C SER A 325 -12.87 25.94 4.55
N ILE A 326 -12.03 25.34 3.72
CA ILE A 326 -10.62 25.13 4.03
C ILE A 326 -9.72 26.18 3.37
N ASN A 327 -8.53 26.35 3.95
CA ASN A 327 -7.49 27.22 3.41
C ASN A 327 -6.11 26.57 3.57
N ARG A 328 -5.07 27.20 2.98
CA ARG A 328 -3.71 26.66 3.04
C ARG A 328 -3.14 26.52 4.44
N ASN A 329 -3.49 27.38 5.38
CA ASN A 329 -3.01 27.27 6.76
C ASN A 329 -3.56 26.00 7.42
N THR A 330 -4.86 25.74 7.28
CA THR A 330 -5.48 24.50 7.76
C THR A 330 -4.85 23.26 7.12
N LEU A 331 -4.61 23.29 5.78
CA LEU A 331 -3.97 22.19 5.08
C LEU A 331 -2.49 21.99 5.50
N LEU A 332 -1.77 23.06 5.79
CA LEU A 332 -0.42 22.99 6.34
C LEU A 332 -0.41 22.33 7.73
N GLU A 333 -1.35 22.70 8.60
CA GLU A 333 -1.50 22.08 9.92
C GLU A 333 -1.79 20.57 9.79
N MET A 334 -2.75 20.18 8.93
CA MET A 334 -3.04 18.78 8.64
C MET A 334 -1.82 18.04 8.08
N SER A 335 -1.08 18.67 7.17
CA SER A 335 0.15 18.11 6.57
C SER A 335 1.25 17.88 7.62
N ASN A 336 1.42 18.80 8.55
CA ASN A 336 2.35 18.65 9.66
C ASN A 336 1.93 17.53 10.63
N GLN A 337 0.62 17.35 10.87
CA GLN A 337 0.13 16.23 11.66
C GLN A 337 0.36 14.89 10.93
N ALA A 338 0.15 14.85 9.60
CA ALA A 338 0.44 13.66 8.80
C ALA A 338 1.91 13.24 8.94
N LEU A 339 2.83 14.20 8.81
CA LEU A 339 4.27 13.93 8.91
C LEU A 339 4.68 13.37 10.28
N LYS A 340 4.03 13.79 11.38
CA LYS A 340 4.27 13.22 12.72
C LYS A 340 3.88 11.75 12.83
N MET A 341 2.95 11.28 11.99
CA MET A 341 2.53 9.89 11.96
C MET A 341 3.43 9.01 11.08
N ALA A 342 4.40 9.61 10.38
CA ALA A 342 5.30 8.90 9.47
C ALA A 342 6.22 7.91 10.19
N LYS A 343 6.54 6.82 9.49
CA LYS A 343 7.58 5.84 9.85
C LYS A 343 8.59 5.73 8.71
N PRO A 344 9.46 6.75 8.53
CA PRO A 344 10.31 6.84 7.33
C PRO A 344 11.35 5.71 7.24
N PHE A 345 11.70 5.08 8.35
CA PHE A 345 12.69 4.00 8.41
C PHE A 345 12.09 2.60 8.32
N ALA A 346 10.79 2.48 7.97
CA ALA A 346 10.08 1.19 7.91
C ALA A 346 10.80 0.16 7.03
N THR A 347 11.25 0.54 5.84
CA THR A 347 11.96 -0.35 4.90
C THR A 347 13.25 -0.88 5.53
N ALA A 348 14.08 0.01 6.09
CA ALA A 348 15.32 -0.36 6.75
C ALA A 348 15.06 -1.25 7.97
N ARG A 349 14.05 -0.92 8.81
CA ARG A 349 13.74 -1.70 10.01
C ARG A 349 13.26 -3.11 9.68
N VAL A 350 12.40 -3.27 8.68
CA VAL A 350 11.97 -4.61 8.21
C VAL A 350 13.18 -5.43 7.72
N ALA A 351 14.05 -4.81 6.93
CA ALA A 351 15.27 -5.47 6.44
C ALA A 351 16.21 -5.86 7.61
N GLU A 352 16.38 -4.98 8.60
CA GLU A 352 17.21 -5.23 9.78
C GLU A 352 16.68 -6.41 10.60
N VAL A 353 15.36 -6.47 10.86
CA VAL A 353 14.76 -7.61 11.56
C VAL A 353 14.98 -8.92 10.79
N CYS A 354 14.87 -8.89 9.45
CA CYS A 354 15.21 -10.06 8.63
C CYS A 354 16.68 -10.48 8.80
N LYS A 355 17.58 -9.51 8.92
CA LYS A 355 19.03 -9.78 9.17
C LYS A 355 19.25 -10.36 10.56
N GLU A 356 18.63 -9.79 11.58
CA GLU A 356 18.71 -10.26 12.97
C GLU A 356 18.32 -11.74 13.09
N VAL A 357 17.13 -12.12 12.60
CA VAL A 357 16.65 -13.51 12.70
C VAL A 357 17.40 -14.49 11.79
N SER A 358 18.11 -14.01 10.78
CA SER A 358 18.93 -14.84 9.89
C SER A 358 20.27 -15.25 10.52
N LEU A 359 20.62 -14.69 11.67
CA LEU A 359 21.84 -14.95 12.43
C LEU A 359 21.59 -15.91 13.61
N ALA A 360 20.35 -16.04 14.03
CA ALA A 360 19.92 -16.93 15.12
C ALA A 360 19.71 -18.36 14.61
#